data_b7f159ed79c88bc9142edf6384e26898
#
_entry.id   b7f159ed79c88bc9142edf6384e26898
#
_cell.length_a   1.000
_cell.length_b   1.000
_cell.length_c   1.000
_cell.angle_alpha   90.00
_cell.angle_beta   90.00
_cell.angle_gamma   90.00
#
_symmetry.space_group_name_H-M   'P 1'
#
loop_
_entity.id
_entity.type
_entity.pdbx_description
1 polymer ?
#
loop_
_entity_poly.entity_id
_entity_poly.type
_entity_poly.pdbx_seq_one_letter_code
_entity_poly.pdbx_strand_id
1 'polypeptide(L)'
;MSDLIVKNLNFGDKAREEVFKGITKLTNAVSSTLGASGKCVMLEDNTGKPIITKDGVTVADSVILRNPVENMGATLLKEAARKTVREAGDGTTTATVLAHAILYHAYEEQDKTNSRELKEGINNGVKKIIKYLESVSVPVKDDMLQQVAAISTNNDKELGEIIANAFKSVDNTGVVMMETAADGNTCFEVIDGVQYDKGLKNSHFITNKQSKTAELENPLVLLIESPVDTIRQIQSVLEYVIKNNKPLLIIGDLEQGV
;
A
#
# COMPACT_ATOMS: atom_id res chain seq x y z
N MET A 1 -3.93 9.19 -34.95
CA MET A 1 -4.61 10.46 -34.65
C MET A 1 -4.50 10.66 -33.15
N SER A 2 -3.76 11.67 -32.69
CA SER A 2 -3.71 12.00 -31.27
C SER A 2 -5.07 12.57 -30.89
N ASP A 3 -5.80 11.86 -30.05
CA ASP A 3 -7.04 12.38 -29.46
C ASP A 3 -6.71 13.69 -28.74
N LEU A 4 -7.17 14.79 -29.31
CA LEU A 4 -7.10 16.10 -28.70
C LEU A 4 -8.01 16.07 -27.46
N ILE A 5 -7.40 15.89 -26.27
CA ILE A 5 -8.13 15.99 -25.00
C ILE A 5 -8.52 17.46 -24.80
N VAL A 6 -9.78 17.78 -25.04
CA VAL A 6 -10.34 19.09 -24.74
C VAL A 6 -10.38 19.25 -23.21
N LYS A 7 -9.58 20.19 -22.68
CA LYS A 7 -9.55 20.53 -21.26
C LYS A 7 -10.58 21.61 -20.97
N ASN A 8 -11.46 21.36 -19.99
CA ASN A 8 -12.34 22.39 -19.47
C ASN A 8 -11.59 23.17 -18.38
N LEU A 9 -11.41 24.47 -18.58
CA LEU A 9 -10.68 25.33 -17.67
C LEU A 9 -11.65 26.11 -16.79
N ASN A 10 -11.53 25.95 -15.47
CA ASN A 10 -12.32 26.65 -14.48
C ASN A 10 -11.40 27.48 -13.58
N PHE A 11 -11.78 28.72 -13.30
CA PHE A 11 -10.97 29.70 -12.56
C PHE A 11 -11.77 30.42 -11.48
N GLY A 12 -11.05 31.07 -10.58
CA GLY A 12 -11.60 31.96 -9.57
C GLY A 12 -12.29 31.24 -8.42
N ASP A 13 -13.05 32.00 -7.65
CA ASP A 13 -13.64 31.55 -6.37
C ASP A 13 -14.66 30.45 -6.56
N LYS A 14 -15.45 30.50 -7.61
CA LYS A 14 -16.41 29.45 -7.94
C LYS A 14 -15.76 28.09 -8.14
N ALA A 15 -14.63 28.05 -8.85
CA ALA A 15 -13.90 26.81 -9.06
C ALA A 15 -13.30 26.26 -7.74
N ARG A 16 -12.79 27.15 -6.89
CA ARG A 16 -12.30 26.76 -5.54
C ARG A 16 -13.41 26.20 -4.67
N GLU A 17 -14.57 26.86 -4.66
CA GLU A 17 -15.74 26.42 -3.91
C GLU A 17 -16.21 25.03 -4.37
N GLU A 18 -16.27 24.78 -5.66
CA GLU A 18 -16.65 23.47 -6.21
C GLU A 18 -15.63 22.37 -5.86
N VAL A 19 -14.32 22.65 -5.96
CA VAL A 19 -13.26 21.74 -5.52
C VAL A 19 -13.43 21.40 -4.04
N PHE A 20 -13.66 22.43 -3.20
CA PHE A 20 -13.83 22.23 -1.77
C PHE A 20 -15.11 21.45 -1.42
N LYS A 21 -16.21 21.66 -2.15
CA LYS A 21 -17.42 20.84 -2.03
C LYS A 21 -17.14 19.36 -2.32
N GLY A 22 -16.32 19.08 -3.33
CA GLY A 22 -15.90 17.71 -3.64
C GLY A 22 -15.09 17.07 -2.53
N ILE A 23 -14.12 17.81 -1.97
CA ILE A 23 -13.32 17.40 -0.80
C ILE A 23 -14.24 17.08 0.39
N THR A 24 -15.19 17.96 0.69
CA THR A 24 -16.13 17.78 1.81
C THR A 24 -17.05 16.58 1.62
N LYS A 25 -17.58 16.37 0.40
CA LYS A 25 -18.43 15.21 0.09
C LYS A 25 -17.68 13.88 0.34
N LEU A 26 -16.43 13.78 -0.13
CA LEU A 26 -15.61 12.61 0.11
C LEU A 26 -15.33 12.41 1.60
N THR A 27 -14.94 13.48 2.30
CA THR A 27 -14.65 13.40 3.74
C THR A 27 -15.86 12.93 4.53
N ASN A 28 -17.06 13.43 4.22
CA ASN A 28 -18.29 13.02 4.91
C ASN A 28 -18.57 11.52 4.72
N ALA A 29 -18.32 10.99 3.54
CA ALA A 29 -18.47 9.55 3.28
C ALA A 29 -17.46 8.73 4.10
N VAL A 30 -16.18 9.10 4.04
CA VAL A 30 -15.09 8.39 4.71
C VAL A 30 -15.15 8.54 6.23
N SER A 31 -15.43 9.75 6.75
CA SER A 31 -15.48 10.02 8.19
C SER A 31 -16.56 9.25 8.93
N SER A 32 -17.60 8.79 8.22
CA SER A 32 -18.65 7.94 8.82
C SER A 32 -18.12 6.61 9.34
N THR A 33 -16.95 6.16 8.86
CA THR A 33 -16.28 4.92 9.28
C THR A 33 -15.30 5.12 10.44
N LEU A 34 -15.08 6.37 10.90
CA LEU A 34 -14.03 6.71 11.86
C LEU A 34 -14.33 6.22 13.27
N GLY A 35 -13.32 5.59 13.88
CA GLY A 35 -13.28 5.29 15.32
C GLY A 35 -14.18 4.14 15.77
N ALA A 36 -14.28 3.97 17.09
CA ALA A 36 -15.03 2.87 17.72
C ALA A 36 -16.52 2.87 17.36
N SER A 37 -17.10 4.05 17.12
CA SER A 37 -18.49 4.21 16.70
C SER A 37 -18.67 4.30 15.18
N GLY A 38 -17.62 4.01 14.43
CA GLY A 38 -17.62 4.00 12.96
C GLY A 38 -18.69 3.07 12.40
N LYS A 39 -19.44 3.57 11.41
CA LYS A 39 -20.52 2.82 10.76
C LYS A 39 -20.00 2.09 9.53
N CYS A 40 -20.65 0.98 9.19
CA CYS A 40 -20.46 0.38 7.88
C CYS A 40 -21.08 1.26 6.80
N VAL A 41 -20.41 1.34 5.67
CA VAL A 41 -20.92 1.98 4.44
C VAL A 41 -21.29 0.89 3.46
N MET A 42 -22.46 1.03 2.87
CA MET A 42 -22.88 0.16 1.77
C MET A 42 -22.48 0.81 0.45
N LEU A 43 -21.77 0.09 -0.36
CA LEU A 43 -21.26 0.50 -1.66
C LEU A 43 -21.77 -0.46 -2.74
N GLU A 44 -21.75 -0.02 -3.96
CA GLU A 44 -21.98 -0.86 -5.13
C GLU A 44 -20.64 -1.16 -5.81
N ASP A 45 -20.36 -2.44 -6.08
CA ASP A 45 -19.17 -2.84 -6.82
C ASP A 45 -19.33 -2.56 -8.32
N ASN A 46 -18.25 -2.82 -9.09
CA ASN A 46 -18.26 -2.63 -10.55
C ASN A 46 -19.26 -3.54 -11.28
N THR A 47 -19.83 -4.52 -10.59
CA THR A 47 -20.83 -5.47 -11.13
C THR A 47 -22.27 -5.15 -10.68
N GLY A 48 -22.45 -4.09 -9.87
CA GLY A 48 -23.74 -3.70 -9.31
C GLY A 48 -24.14 -4.46 -8.03
N LYS A 49 -23.21 -5.20 -7.40
CA LYS A 49 -23.51 -5.92 -6.16
C LYS A 49 -23.20 -5.06 -4.94
N PRO A 50 -24.03 -5.14 -3.87
CA PRO A 50 -23.77 -4.40 -2.66
C PRO A 50 -22.56 -4.98 -1.89
N ILE A 51 -21.63 -4.10 -1.53
CA ILE A 51 -20.51 -4.37 -0.62
C ILE A 51 -20.73 -3.58 0.65
N ILE A 52 -20.53 -4.20 1.80
CA ILE A 52 -20.56 -3.53 3.10
C ILE A 52 -19.13 -3.48 3.64
N THR A 53 -18.65 -2.27 3.91
CA THR A 53 -17.28 -2.07 4.39
C THR A 53 -17.20 -0.97 5.45
N LYS A 54 -16.17 -1.05 6.30
CA LYS A 54 -15.72 0.04 7.17
C LYS A 54 -14.37 0.62 6.73
N ASP A 55 -13.75 0.04 5.71
CA ASP A 55 -12.45 0.49 5.22
C ASP A 55 -12.56 1.83 4.52
N GLY A 56 -11.83 2.81 5.02
CA GLY A 56 -11.83 4.18 4.51
C GLY A 56 -11.29 4.31 3.09
N VAL A 57 -10.35 3.45 2.68
CA VAL A 57 -9.80 3.46 1.31
C VAL A 57 -10.84 2.96 0.33
N THR A 58 -11.45 1.83 0.62
CA THR A 58 -12.52 1.25 -0.23
C THR A 58 -13.67 2.24 -0.39
N VAL A 59 -14.09 2.91 0.73
CA VAL A 59 -15.11 3.97 0.67
C VAL A 59 -14.64 5.14 -0.18
N ALA A 60 -13.41 5.63 0.03
CA ALA A 60 -12.87 6.75 -0.74
C ALA A 60 -12.83 6.43 -2.24
N ASP A 61 -12.33 5.27 -2.61
CA ASP A 61 -12.16 4.88 -4.01
C ASP A 61 -13.49 4.71 -4.75
N SER A 62 -14.55 4.30 -4.06
CA SER A 62 -15.89 4.14 -4.64
C SER A 62 -16.60 5.47 -4.95
N VAL A 63 -16.21 6.57 -4.29
CA VAL A 63 -16.86 7.88 -4.48
C VAL A 63 -16.46 8.47 -5.83
N ILE A 64 -17.42 8.59 -6.74
CA ILE A 64 -17.28 9.30 -8.03
C ILE A 64 -18.38 10.37 -8.09
N LEU A 65 -17.97 11.61 -8.27
CA LEU A 65 -18.89 12.76 -8.30
C LEU A 65 -19.23 13.15 -9.75
N ARG A 66 -20.50 13.49 -9.99
CA ARG A 66 -20.97 13.88 -11.34
C ARG A 66 -20.37 15.19 -11.84
N ASN A 67 -20.16 16.16 -10.95
CA ASN A 67 -19.51 17.40 -11.31
C ASN A 67 -18.00 17.16 -11.45
N PRO A 68 -17.39 17.42 -12.63
CA PRO A 68 -15.97 17.16 -12.84
C PRO A 68 -15.04 17.96 -11.92
N VAL A 69 -15.43 19.18 -11.55
CA VAL A 69 -14.63 20.04 -10.67
C VAL A 69 -14.68 19.53 -9.23
N GLU A 70 -15.87 19.18 -8.73
CA GLU A 70 -16.02 18.52 -7.44
C GLU A 70 -15.26 17.18 -7.40
N ASN A 71 -15.35 16.39 -8.48
CA ASN A 71 -14.66 15.10 -8.56
C ASN A 71 -13.14 15.26 -8.53
N MET A 72 -12.61 16.33 -9.09
CA MET A 72 -11.18 16.66 -9.00
C MET A 72 -10.77 16.91 -7.53
N GLY A 73 -11.58 17.66 -6.77
CA GLY A 73 -11.37 17.87 -5.34
C GLY A 73 -11.36 16.56 -4.55
N ALA A 74 -12.35 15.71 -4.79
CA ALA A 74 -12.40 14.37 -4.20
C ALA A 74 -11.17 13.54 -4.55
N THR A 75 -10.72 13.57 -5.81
CA THR A 75 -9.54 12.82 -6.28
C THR A 75 -8.26 13.27 -5.57
N LEU A 76 -8.06 14.57 -5.35
CA LEU A 76 -6.91 15.07 -4.61
C LEU A 76 -6.86 14.49 -3.17
N LEU A 77 -8.01 14.40 -2.51
CA LEU A 77 -8.07 13.85 -1.17
C LEU A 77 -7.88 12.32 -1.14
N LYS A 78 -8.38 11.61 -2.17
CA LYS A 78 -8.09 10.18 -2.36
C LYS A 78 -6.59 9.89 -2.46
N GLU A 79 -5.84 10.73 -3.17
CA GLU A 79 -4.39 10.58 -3.28
C GLU A 79 -3.69 10.71 -1.92
N ALA A 80 -4.16 11.60 -1.03
CA ALA A 80 -3.65 11.69 0.33
C ALA A 80 -3.91 10.41 1.13
N ALA A 81 -5.11 9.84 1.03
CA ALA A 81 -5.46 8.57 1.67
C ALA A 81 -4.60 7.41 1.14
N ARG A 82 -4.47 7.28 -0.18
CA ARG A 82 -3.64 6.25 -0.82
C ARG A 82 -2.16 6.35 -0.45
N LYS A 83 -1.64 7.58 -0.34
CA LYS A 83 -0.27 7.80 0.11
C LYS A 83 -0.06 7.29 1.53
N THR A 84 -1.03 7.55 2.42
CA THR A 84 -0.98 7.05 3.82
C THR A 84 -0.95 5.52 3.87
N VAL A 85 -1.77 4.83 3.06
CA VAL A 85 -1.71 3.35 2.99
C VAL A 85 -0.34 2.86 2.54
N ARG A 86 0.22 3.46 1.49
CA ARG A 86 1.52 3.03 0.97
C ARG A 86 2.67 3.23 1.95
N GLU A 87 2.60 4.29 2.77
CA GLU A 87 3.69 4.65 3.69
C GLU A 87 3.52 4.05 5.10
N ALA A 88 2.28 3.92 5.57
CA ALA A 88 1.97 3.51 6.95
C ALA A 88 1.11 2.25 7.05
N GLY A 89 0.50 1.78 5.97
CA GLY A 89 -0.36 0.60 5.95
C GLY A 89 -1.76 0.80 6.53
N ASP A 90 -1.98 1.83 7.34
CA ASP A 90 -3.24 2.13 8.03
C ASP A 90 -3.41 3.65 8.25
N GLY A 91 -4.56 4.05 8.83
CA GLY A 91 -4.82 5.46 9.19
C GLY A 91 -5.41 6.31 8.07
N THR A 92 -5.94 5.74 7.02
CA THR A 92 -6.50 6.42 5.85
C THR A 92 -7.66 7.34 6.19
N THR A 93 -8.60 6.87 7.00
CA THR A 93 -9.74 7.67 7.46
C THR A 93 -9.27 8.87 8.26
N THR A 94 -8.33 8.67 9.18
CA THR A 94 -7.73 9.75 9.99
C THR A 94 -7.02 10.76 9.11
N ALA A 95 -6.20 10.32 8.16
CA ALA A 95 -5.49 11.19 7.22
C ALA A 95 -6.47 12.03 6.37
N THR A 96 -7.55 11.42 5.89
CA THR A 96 -8.60 12.09 5.12
C THR A 96 -9.27 13.20 5.93
N VAL A 97 -9.66 12.90 7.17
CA VAL A 97 -10.32 13.88 8.07
C VAL A 97 -9.36 15.02 8.43
N LEU A 98 -8.11 14.72 8.76
CA LEU A 98 -7.11 15.74 9.08
C LEU A 98 -6.79 16.62 7.87
N ALA A 99 -6.63 16.05 6.68
CA ALA A 99 -6.39 16.82 5.46
C ALA A 99 -7.57 17.76 5.16
N HIS A 100 -8.82 17.28 5.30
CA HIS A 100 -9.99 18.13 5.17
C HIS A 100 -10.00 19.25 6.21
N ALA A 101 -9.74 18.96 7.48
CA ALA A 101 -9.74 19.97 8.53
C ALA A 101 -8.70 21.08 8.27
N ILE A 102 -7.49 20.71 7.85
CA ILE A 102 -6.44 21.67 7.47
C ILE A 102 -6.91 22.53 6.30
N LEU A 103 -7.46 21.90 5.25
CA LEU A 103 -7.95 22.62 4.08
C LEU A 103 -9.15 23.51 4.41
N TYR A 104 -10.05 23.07 5.29
CA TYR A 104 -11.20 23.85 5.75
C TYR A 104 -10.76 25.15 6.42
N HIS A 105 -9.90 25.08 7.40
CA HIS A 105 -9.39 26.25 8.08
C HIS A 105 -8.53 27.15 7.17
N ALA A 106 -7.77 26.54 6.26
CA ALA A 106 -7.04 27.31 5.25
C ALA A 106 -7.99 28.06 4.30
N TYR A 107 -9.12 27.47 3.95
CA TYR A 107 -10.13 28.11 3.13
C TYR A 107 -10.80 29.29 3.84
N GLU A 108 -11.08 29.16 5.14
CA GLU A 108 -11.65 30.27 5.95
C GLU A 108 -10.69 31.46 6.13
N GLU A 109 -9.39 31.21 6.09
CA GLU A 109 -8.36 32.25 6.28
C GLU A 109 -7.83 32.84 4.95
N GLN A 110 -8.23 32.30 3.79
CA GLN A 110 -7.67 32.70 2.49
C GLN A 110 -7.90 34.17 2.13
N ASP A 111 -9.01 34.78 2.61
CA ASP A 111 -9.34 36.17 2.33
C ASP A 111 -8.67 37.15 3.32
N LYS A 112 -8.14 36.64 4.43
CA LYS A 112 -7.49 37.43 5.48
C LYS A 112 -5.97 37.43 5.37
N THR A 113 -5.39 36.44 4.71
CA THR A 113 -3.95 36.21 4.67
C THR A 113 -3.52 35.85 3.26
N ASN A 114 -2.32 36.25 2.85
CA ASN A 114 -1.85 35.82 1.55
C ASN A 114 -1.48 34.31 1.53
N SER A 115 -1.66 33.69 0.37
CA SER A 115 -1.49 32.24 0.20
C SER A 115 -0.09 31.73 0.56
N ARG A 116 0.94 32.57 0.50
CA ARG A 116 2.31 32.20 0.88
C ARG A 116 2.46 32.09 2.39
N GLU A 117 1.98 33.08 3.12
CA GLU A 117 2.00 33.10 4.59
C GLU A 117 1.15 31.96 5.16
N LEU A 118 -0.03 31.73 4.56
CA LEU A 118 -0.90 30.62 4.93
C LEU A 118 -0.18 29.27 4.77
N LYS A 119 0.44 29.04 3.63
CA LYS A 119 1.25 27.82 3.38
C LYS A 119 2.40 27.66 4.36
N GLU A 120 3.10 28.75 4.67
CA GLU A 120 4.20 28.74 5.63
C GLU A 120 3.71 28.45 7.07
N GLY A 121 2.58 29.03 7.45
CA GLY A 121 1.92 28.76 8.74
C GLY A 121 1.52 27.30 8.88
N ILE A 122 0.89 26.71 7.86
CA ILE A 122 0.53 25.28 7.83
C ILE A 122 1.78 24.42 7.98
N ASN A 123 2.83 24.66 7.19
CA ASN A 123 4.05 23.88 7.24
C ASN A 123 4.74 23.96 8.62
N ASN A 124 4.75 25.13 9.23
CA ASN A 124 5.31 25.31 10.57
C ASN A 124 4.48 24.59 11.64
N GLY A 125 3.15 24.63 11.51
CA GLY A 125 2.24 23.87 12.37
C GLY A 125 2.47 22.36 12.27
N VAL A 126 2.53 21.81 11.05
CA VAL A 126 2.80 20.39 10.79
C VAL A 126 4.14 19.97 11.39
N LYS A 127 5.21 20.75 11.22
CA LYS A 127 6.51 20.43 11.81
C LYS A 127 6.47 20.35 13.34
N LYS A 128 5.71 21.22 13.99
CA LYS A 128 5.54 21.20 15.45
C LYS A 128 4.76 19.96 15.91
N ILE A 129 3.71 19.60 15.17
CA ILE A 129 2.90 18.41 15.47
C ILE A 129 3.74 17.13 15.29
N ILE A 130 4.52 17.02 14.21
CA ILE A 130 5.41 15.87 13.98
C ILE A 130 6.41 15.71 15.13
N LYS A 131 7.08 16.79 15.55
CA LYS A 131 8.00 16.73 16.69
C LYS A 131 7.32 16.29 17.98
N TYR A 132 6.09 16.74 18.21
CA TYR A 132 5.32 16.29 19.36
C TYR A 132 4.98 14.81 19.28
N LEU A 133 4.51 14.33 18.14
CA LEU A 133 4.19 12.92 17.92
C LEU A 133 5.45 12.03 18.11
N GLU A 134 6.60 12.44 17.57
CA GLU A 134 7.88 11.75 17.79
C GLU A 134 8.25 11.67 19.28
N SER A 135 7.97 12.73 20.04
CA SER A 135 8.28 12.77 21.49
C SER A 135 7.37 11.89 22.35
N VAL A 136 6.16 11.58 21.89
CA VAL A 136 5.18 10.76 22.62
C VAL A 136 5.02 9.36 22.05
N SER A 137 5.63 9.08 20.89
CA SER A 137 5.59 7.75 20.30
C SER A 137 6.40 6.76 21.14
N VAL A 138 5.85 5.55 21.28
CA VAL A 138 6.47 4.47 22.03
C VAL A 138 6.71 3.31 21.08
N PRO A 139 7.91 2.70 21.07
CA PRO A 139 8.17 1.50 20.28
C PRO A 139 7.19 0.37 20.67
N VAL A 140 6.68 -0.32 19.66
CA VAL A 140 5.79 -1.48 19.87
C VAL A 140 6.61 -2.59 20.53
N LYS A 141 6.15 -3.07 21.69
CA LYS A 141 6.68 -4.26 22.38
C LYS A 141 5.80 -5.46 22.06
N ASP A 142 6.31 -6.66 22.32
CA ASP A 142 5.65 -7.92 22.01
C ASP A 142 4.19 -7.99 22.50
N ASP A 143 3.93 -7.48 23.70
CA ASP A 143 2.58 -7.46 24.29
C ASP A 143 1.61 -6.50 23.57
N MET A 144 2.16 -5.46 22.92
CA MET A 144 1.38 -4.47 22.18
C MET A 144 1.07 -4.92 20.75
N LEU A 145 1.85 -5.85 20.20
CA LEU A 145 1.73 -6.28 18.81
C LEU A 145 0.34 -6.85 18.51
N GLN A 146 -0.20 -7.66 19.41
CA GLN A 146 -1.56 -8.20 19.29
C GLN A 146 -2.62 -7.09 19.29
N GLN A 147 -2.44 -6.05 20.11
CA GLN A 147 -3.38 -4.92 20.16
C GLN A 147 -3.34 -4.12 18.87
N VAL A 148 -2.15 -3.86 18.34
CA VAL A 148 -1.97 -3.17 17.04
C VAL A 148 -2.59 -3.99 15.91
N ALA A 149 -2.32 -5.29 15.86
CA ALA A 149 -2.91 -6.18 14.86
C ALA A 149 -4.43 -6.24 14.96
N ALA A 150 -4.99 -6.33 16.18
CA ALA A 150 -6.43 -6.34 16.39
C ALA A 150 -7.10 -5.03 15.94
N ILE A 151 -6.49 -3.86 16.17
CA ILE A 151 -7.01 -2.59 15.70
C ILE A 151 -7.04 -2.55 14.17
N SER A 152 -5.98 -3.01 13.52
CA SER A 152 -5.88 -3.04 12.04
C SER A 152 -6.86 -4.04 11.41
N THR A 153 -7.30 -5.05 12.15
CA THR A 153 -8.33 -6.02 11.73
C THR A 153 -9.73 -5.66 12.23
N ASN A 154 -10.02 -4.39 12.43
CA ASN A 154 -11.34 -3.89 12.88
C ASN A 154 -11.78 -4.44 14.25
N ASN A 155 -10.84 -4.56 15.19
CA ASN A 155 -11.00 -5.12 16.55
C ASN A 155 -11.31 -6.62 16.58
N ASP A 156 -10.98 -7.37 15.56
CA ASP A 156 -11.00 -8.83 15.58
C ASP A 156 -9.80 -9.32 16.37
N LYS A 157 -10.08 -9.83 17.59
CA LYS A 157 -9.02 -10.29 18.50
C LYS A 157 -8.40 -11.61 18.07
N GLU A 158 -9.19 -12.50 17.48
CA GLU A 158 -8.71 -13.81 17.02
C GLU A 158 -7.77 -13.64 15.82
N LEU A 159 -8.18 -12.85 14.85
CA LEU A 159 -7.33 -12.53 13.70
C LEU A 159 -6.10 -11.72 14.11
N GLY A 160 -6.26 -10.78 15.05
CA GLY A 160 -5.15 -10.01 15.62
C GLY A 160 -4.12 -10.88 16.32
N GLU A 161 -4.55 -11.95 17.01
CA GLU A 161 -3.65 -12.92 17.64
C GLU A 161 -2.89 -13.76 16.62
N ILE A 162 -3.57 -14.25 15.57
CA ILE A 162 -2.95 -15.00 14.49
C ILE A 162 -1.85 -14.16 13.82
N ILE A 163 -2.16 -12.92 13.47
CA ILE A 163 -1.21 -11.98 12.86
C ILE A 163 -0.04 -11.70 13.79
N ALA A 164 -0.30 -11.41 15.07
CA ALA A 164 0.76 -11.13 16.04
C ALA A 164 1.68 -12.34 16.23
N ASN A 165 1.14 -13.56 16.25
CA ASN A 165 1.92 -14.78 16.35
C ASN A 165 2.74 -15.04 15.09
N ALA A 166 2.21 -14.76 13.89
CA ALA A 166 2.95 -14.84 12.65
C ALA A 166 4.18 -13.89 12.68
N PHE A 167 3.99 -12.63 13.08
CA PHE A 167 5.10 -11.68 13.22
C PHE A 167 6.11 -12.05 14.32
N LYS A 168 5.67 -12.66 15.41
CA LYS A 168 6.56 -13.15 16.47
C LYS A 168 7.36 -14.38 16.05
N SER A 169 6.85 -15.16 15.12
CA SER A 169 7.50 -16.40 14.64
C SER A 169 8.60 -16.13 13.63
N VAL A 170 8.65 -14.91 13.06
CA VAL A 170 9.71 -14.47 12.17
C VAL A 170 10.52 -13.37 12.86
N ASP A 171 11.83 -13.40 12.72
CA ASP A 171 12.69 -12.35 13.24
C ASP A 171 12.46 -11.01 12.52
N ASN A 172 13.13 -9.95 12.97
CA ASN A 172 13.03 -8.61 12.38
C ASN A 172 13.33 -8.54 10.87
N THR A 173 13.92 -9.58 10.31
CA THR A 173 14.24 -9.73 8.89
C THR A 173 13.23 -10.59 8.14
N GLY A 174 12.29 -11.23 8.83
CA GLY A 174 11.27 -12.07 8.23
C GLY A 174 10.16 -11.25 7.55
N VAL A 175 9.52 -11.85 6.56
CA VAL A 175 8.44 -11.27 5.79
C VAL A 175 7.17 -12.06 6.05
N VAL A 176 6.09 -11.36 6.44
CA VAL A 176 4.77 -11.95 6.58
C VAL A 176 3.97 -11.63 5.31
N MET A 177 3.53 -12.66 4.61
CA MET A 177 2.70 -12.56 3.40
C MET A 177 1.31 -13.12 3.67
N MET A 178 0.30 -12.58 3.00
CA MET A 178 -1.07 -13.08 3.09
C MET A 178 -1.46 -13.78 1.78
N GLU A 179 -2.00 -14.98 1.92
CA GLU A 179 -2.54 -15.76 0.80
C GLU A 179 -3.95 -16.25 1.13
N THR A 180 -4.72 -16.60 0.10
CA THR A 180 -6.06 -17.17 0.31
C THR A 180 -5.92 -18.66 0.58
N ALA A 181 -6.37 -19.10 1.76
CA ALA A 181 -6.38 -20.52 2.11
C ALA A 181 -7.42 -21.29 1.29
N ALA A 182 -7.05 -22.45 0.79
CA ALA A 182 -7.93 -23.31 -0.02
C ALA A 182 -9.03 -23.99 0.80
N ASP A 183 -8.79 -24.20 2.09
CA ASP A 183 -9.70 -24.86 3.03
C ASP A 183 -10.62 -23.90 3.80
N GLY A 184 -10.45 -22.59 3.58
CA GLY A 184 -11.25 -21.54 4.23
C GLY A 184 -10.89 -21.27 5.70
N ASN A 185 -9.86 -21.94 6.25
CA ASN A 185 -9.39 -21.69 7.60
C ASN A 185 -8.31 -20.63 7.63
N THR A 186 -8.40 -19.68 8.57
CA THR A 186 -7.35 -18.68 8.77
C THR A 186 -6.28 -19.24 9.71
N CYS A 187 -5.08 -19.45 9.20
CA CYS A 187 -3.91 -19.92 9.95
C CYS A 187 -2.66 -19.23 9.42
N PHE A 188 -1.54 -19.41 10.10
CA PHE A 188 -0.23 -19.03 9.56
C PHE A 188 0.69 -20.24 9.53
N GLU A 189 1.59 -20.24 8.56
CA GLU A 189 2.64 -21.25 8.39
C GLU A 189 3.99 -20.53 8.34
N VAL A 190 4.97 -21.09 9.04
CA VAL A 190 6.35 -20.56 9.03
C VAL A 190 7.15 -21.35 7.99
N ILE A 191 7.71 -20.64 7.02
CA ILE A 191 8.57 -21.20 5.99
C ILE A 191 9.99 -20.70 6.22
N ASP A 192 10.94 -21.63 6.36
CA ASP A 192 12.34 -21.27 6.46
C ASP A 192 12.87 -20.82 5.10
N GLY A 193 13.44 -19.61 5.07
CA GLY A 193 13.97 -18.99 3.86
C GLY A 193 13.09 -17.90 3.28
N VAL A 194 13.17 -17.68 1.97
CA VAL A 194 12.41 -16.66 1.24
C VAL A 194 11.57 -17.31 0.18
N GLN A 195 10.27 -17.04 0.18
CA GLN A 195 9.35 -17.49 -0.85
C GLN A 195 9.06 -16.34 -1.81
N TYR A 196 9.13 -16.63 -3.11
CA TYR A 196 8.74 -15.73 -4.18
C TYR A 196 7.52 -16.28 -4.91
N ASP A 197 6.65 -15.42 -5.36
CA ASP A 197 5.45 -15.75 -6.15
C ASP A 197 5.74 -16.03 -7.63
N LYS A 198 7.03 -16.05 -8.02
CA LYS A 198 7.51 -16.37 -9.37
C LYS A 198 8.31 -17.66 -9.33
N GLY A 199 7.91 -18.59 -10.17
CA GLY A 199 8.58 -19.89 -10.32
C GLY A 199 9.64 -19.92 -11.42
N LEU A 200 9.93 -21.13 -11.89
CA LEU A 200 10.90 -21.38 -12.95
C LEU A 200 10.57 -20.63 -14.23
N LYS A 201 11.54 -19.94 -14.81
CA LYS A 201 11.40 -19.27 -16.10
C LYS A 201 11.23 -20.26 -17.27
N ASN A 202 11.83 -21.47 -17.18
CA ASN A 202 11.77 -22.47 -18.22
C ASN A 202 11.67 -23.89 -17.62
N SER A 203 10.83 -24.74 -18.23
CA SER A 203 10.64 -26.13 -17.82
C SER A 203 11.90 -27.02 -18.00
N HIS A 204 12.91 -26.57 -18.74
CA HIS A 204 14.18 -27.29 -18.87
C HIS A 204 15.00 -27.33 -17.57
N PHE A 205 14.72 -26.41 -16.63
CA PHE A 205 15.38 -26.39 -15.33
C PHE A 205 14.75 -27.33 -14.30
N ILE A 206 13.71 -28.07 -14.67
CA ILE A 206 13.06 -29.04 -13.78
C ILE A 206 14.02 -30.20 -13.50
N THR A 207 14.40 -30.41 -12.25
CA THR A 207 15.22 -31.54 -11.79
C THR A 207 14.36 -32.73 -11.37
N ASN A 208 13.17 -32.47 -10.78
CA ASN A 208 12.21 -33.50 -10.42
C ASN A 208 11.00 -33.50 -11.37
N LYS A 209 10.95 -34.48 -12.28
CA LYS A 209 9.89 -34.56 -13.30
C LYS A 209 8.51 -34.95 -12.74
N GLN A 210 8.45 -35.63 -11.59
CA GLN A 210 7.17 -36.04 -10.99
C GLN A 210 6.44 -34.87 -10.32
N SER A 211 7.15 -34.12 -9.49
CA SER A 211 6.63 -32.93 -8.83
C SER A 211 6.67 -31.67 -9.69
N LYS A 212 7.36 -31.71 -10.84
CA LYS A 212 7.63 -30.55 -11.72
C LYS A 212 8.37 -29.40 -10.98
N THR A 213 9.26 -29.75 -10.06
CA THR A 213 10.06 -28.82 -9.26
C THR A 213 11.53 -28.84 -9.69
N ALA A 214 12.24 -27.74 -9.41
CA ALA A 214 13.70 -27.69 -9.45
C ALA A 214 14.21 -27.64 -8.01
N GLU A 215 14.89 -28.70 -7.61
CA GLU A 215 15.48 -28.86 -6.28
C GLU A 215 16.99 -28.77 -6.40
N LEU A 216 17.62 -27.84 -5.70
CA LEU A 216 19.06 -27.61 -5.73
C LEU A 216 19.60 -27.68 -4.30
N GLU A 217 20.56 -28.56 -4.07
CA GLU A 217 21.23 -28.70 -2.76
C GLU A 217 22.47 -27.79 -2.69
N ASN A 218 22.54 -26.92 -1.70
CA ASN A 218 23.63 -25.96 -1.47
C ASN A 218 24.06 -25.19 -2.73
N PRO A 219 23.11 -24.54 -3.44
CA PRO A 219 23.41 -23.81 -4.64
C PRO A 219 24.23 -22.54 -4.36
N LEU A 220 25.01 -22.14 -5.34
CA LEU A 220 25.46 -20.76 -5.43
C LEU A 220 24.29 -19.89 -5.89
N VAL A 221 24.12 -18.73 -5.29
CA VAL A 221 23.04 -17.82 -5.66
C VAL A 221 23.62 -16.59 -6.33
N LEU A 222 23.20 -16.32 -7.55
CA LEU A 222 23.55 -15.12 -8.30
C LEU A 222 22.33 -14.19 -8.33
N LEU A 223 22.45 -13.03 -7.68
CA LEU A 223 21.43 -11.98 -7.71
C LEU A 223 21.85 -10.92 -8.73
N ILE A 224 20.96 -10.61 -9.66
CA ILE A 224 21.21 -9.63 -10.73
C ILE A 224 20.06 -8.63 -10.76
N GLU A 225 20.38 -7.36 -10.55
CA GLU A 225 19.40 -6.28 -10.57
C GLU A 225 19.10 -5.77 -11.99
N SER A 226 20.09 -5.76 -12.87
CA SER A 226 19.95 -5.30 -14.26
C SER A 226 19.65 -6.47 -15.21
N PRO A 227 18.89 -6.25 -16.29
CA PRO A 227 18.65 -7.28 -17.31
C PRO A 227 19.95 -7.84 -17.89
N VAL A 228 19.99 -9.15 -18.11
CA VAL A 228 21.11 -9.85 -18.75
C VAL A 228 20.73 -10.18 -20.19
N ASP A 229 21.31 -9.45 -21.13
CA ASP A 229 21.01 -9.56 -22.56
C ASP A 229 21.86 -10.64 -23.23
N THR A 230 23.02 -10.96 -22.68
CA THR A 230 23.94 -11.94 -23.25
C THR A 230 24.64 -12.77 -22.19
N ILE A 231 24.85 -14.04 -22.49
CA ILE A 231 25.56 -15.01 -21.63
C ILE A 231 26.97 -14.54 -21.24
N ARG A 232 27.59 -13.71 -22.06
CA ARG A 232 28.94 -13.17 -21.79
C ARG A 232 29.01 -12.32 -20.51
N GLN A 233 27.91 -11.69 -20.14
CA GLN A 233 27.85 -10.86 -18.93
C GLN A 233 28.00 -11.68 -17.64
N ILE A 234 27.58 -12.96 -17.68
CA ILE A 234 27.66 -13.86 -16.52
C ILE A 234 28.67 -15.02 -16.74
N GLN A 235 29.45 -14.97 -17.82
CA GLN A 235 30.37 -16.04 -18.20
C GLN A 235 31.35 -16.43 -17.09
N SER A 236 31.95 -15.45 -16.43
CA SER A 236 32.90 -15.70 -15.33
C SER A 236 32.27 -16.44 -14.15
N VAL A 237 31.01 -16.19 -13.87
CA VAL A 237 30.26 -16.90 -12.83
C VAL A 237 29.98 -18.33 -13.26
N LEU A 238 29.55 -18.52 -14.50
CA LEU A 238 29.31 -19.86 -15.05
C LEU A 238 30.59 -20.73 -15.07
N GLU A 239 31.71 -20.15 -15.47
CA GLU A 239 33.01 -20.83 -15.44
C GLU A 239 33.41 -21.24 -14.01
N TYR A 240 33.18 -20.36 -13.03
CA TYR A 240 33.41 -20.66 -11.61
C TYR A 240 32.52 -21.80 -11.11
N VAL A 241 31.23 -21.78 -11.44
CA VAL A 241 30.24 -22.78 -11.07
C VAL A 241 30.63 -24.16 -11.62
N ILE A 242 30.97 -24.23 -12.92
CA ILE A 242 31.40 -25.47 -13.60
C ILE A 242 32.68 -26.00 -12.94
N LYS A 243 33.66 -25.15 -12.71
CA LYS A 243 34.95 -25.54 -12.09
C LYS A 243 34.76 -26.11 -10.69
N ASN A 244 33.79 -25.64 -9.92
CA ASN A 244 33.52 -26.08 -8.56
C ASN A 244 32.46 -27.18 -8.48
N ASN A 245 31.86 -27.56 -9.61
CA ASN A 245 30.80 -28.57 -9.71
C ASN A 245 29.64 -28.31 -8.69
N LYS A 246 29.17 -27.06 -8.61
CA LYS A 246 28.09 -26.65 -7.72
C LYS A 246 26.85 -26.26 -8.53
N PRO A 247 25.62 -26.48 -8.00
CA PRO A 247 24.42 -25.96 -8.62
C PRO A 247 24.40 -24.44 -8.54
N LEU A 248 23.74 -23.78 -9.50
CA LEU A 248 23.59 -22.34 -9.56
C LEU A 248 22.10 -21.98 -9.61
N LEU A 249 21.69 -21.11 -8.73
CA LEU A 249 20.41 -20.43 -8.77
C LEU A 249 20.63 -18.98 -9.22
N ILE A 250 19.98 -18.58 -10.30
CA ILE A 250 20.03 -17.19 -10.79
C ILE A 250 18.68 -16.52 -10.50
N ILE A 251 18.72 -15.39 -9.82
CA ILE A 251 17.56 -14.54 -9.53
C ILE A 251 17.80 -13.20 -10.24
N GLY A 252 17.06 -12.96 -11.30
CA GLY A 252 17.21 -11.76 -12.13
C GLY A 252 16.40 -11.85 -13.41
N ASP A 253 16.42 -10.80 -14.19
CA ASP A 253 15.79 -10.76 -15.51
C ASP A 253 16.79 -11.21 -16.58
N LEU A 254 16.48 -12.35 -17.21
CA LEU A 254 17.29 -12.96 -18.25
C LEU A 254 16.53 -12.91 -19.57
N GLU A 255 17.17 -12.44 -20.66
CA GLU A 255 16.58 -12.53 -21.99
C GLU A 255 16.54 -13.98 -22.50
N GLN A 256 15.66 -14.23 -23.50
CA GLN A 256 15.44 -15.62 -24.00
C GLN A 256 16.66 -16.31 -24.61
N GLY A 257 17.72 -15.57 -24.88
CA GLY A 257 18.95 -16.08 -25.47
C GLY A 257 20.07 -16.42 -24.47
N VAL A 258 19.83 -16.17 -23.18
CA VAL A 258 20.78 -16.40 -22.09
C VAL A 258 20.44 -17.68 -21.38
#